data_03fb80e44b111bc95f9550728c018ce9
#
_entry.id   03fb80e44b111bc95f9550728c018ce9
#
_cell.length_a   1.000
_cell.length_b   1.000
_cell.length_c   1.000
_cell.angle_alpha   90.00
_cell.angle_beta   90.00
_cell.angle_gamma   90.00
#
_symmetry.space_group_name_H-M   'P 1'
#
loop_
_entity.id
_entity.type
_entity.pdbx_description
1 polymer ?
#
loop_
_entity_poly.entity_id
_entity_poly.type
_entity_poly.pdbx_seq_one_letter_code
_entity_poly.pdbx_strand_id
1 'polypeptide(L)'
;MLVIKEFQFNPFSENTYVISDSETGECAIIDAGCYYADEQDILSGYIIDNNLKVKYLLATHLHLDHNFGDRHVYNTFNVGLTAHPDDAFLLDNMKEQASMFGIQLQDPPIPIDHNVHENDIFKIGKYSLRAIHVPGHSPGSIIYYCKEEKIAFGGDVLFRGSIGRTDLPGG
;
A
#
# COMPACT_ATOMS: atom_id res chain seq x y z
N MET A 1 15.29 -15.56 2.70
CA MET A 1 14.63 -15.08 3.93
C MET A 1 13.72 -13.93 3.54
N LEU A 2 12.52 -13.85 4.14
CA LEU A 2 11.66 -12.67 3.96
C LEU A 2 12.28 -11.49 4.70
N VAL A 3 12.51 -10.39 3.99
CA VAL A 3 12.99 -9.14 4.56
C VAL A 3 11.84 -8.14 4.51
N ILE A 4 11.57 -7.50 5.64
CA ILE A 4 10.53 -6.49 5.77
C ILE A 4 11.21 -5.18 6.16
N LYS A 5 11.03 -4.16 5.35
CA LYS A 5 11.45 -2.79 5.64
C LYS A 5 10.19 -1.94 5.82
N GLU A 6 10.07 -1.33 6.98
CA GLU A 6 9.02 -0.37 7.32
C GLU A 6 9.56 1.05 7.17
N PHE A 7 8.71 1.91 6.63
CA PHE A 7 8.90 3.35 6.58
C PHE A 7 7.67 4.02 7.18
N GLN A 8 7.87 5.12 7.85
CA GLN A 8 6.80 5.97 8.33
C GLN A 8 6.82 7.27 7.52
N PHE A 9 5.76 7.51 6.76
CA PHE A 9 5.70 8.62 5.81
C PHE A 9 4.50 9.54 6.09
N ASN A 10 4.51 10.68 5.43
CA ASN A 10 3.48 11.71 5.34
C ASN A 10 3.00 12.27 6.69
N PRO A 11 2.17 13.34 6.68
CA PRO A 11 1.69 14.00 7.91
C PRO A 11 0.84 13.10 8.82
N PHE A 12 0.33 11.98 8.30
CA PHE A 12 -0.49 11.02 9.08
C PHE A 12 0.36 9.94 9.75
N SER A 13 1.68 9.90 9.49
CA SER A 13 2.59 8.86 10.00
C SER A 13 2.17 7.46 9.55
N GLU A 14 1.75 7.35 8.28
CA GLU A 14 1.37 6.09 7.66
C GLU A 14 2.57 5.14 7.55
N ASN A 15 2.33 3.83 7.63
CA ASN A 15 3.36 2.81 7.55
C ASN A 15 3.39 2.14 6.16
N THR A 16 4.33 2.55 5.33
CA THR A 16 4.65 1.91 4.05
C THR A 16 5.60 0.72 4.28
N TYR A 17 5.32 -0.42 3.67
CA TYR A 17 6.18 -1.60 3.76
C TYR A 17 6.79 -1.98 2.42
N VAL A 18 8.09 -2.29 2.41
CA VAL A 18 8.75 -3.02 1.32
C VAL A 18 9.09 -4.42 1.84
N ILE A 19 8.48 -5.43 1.23
CA ILE A 19 8.71 -6.83 1.58
C ILE A 19 9.42 -7.51 0.42
N SER A 20 10.49 -8.26 0.72
CA SER A 20 11.33 -8.87 -0.33
C SER A 20 11.83 -10.26 0.05
N ASP A 21 12.05 -11.10 -0.95
CA ASP A 21 12.82 -12.33 -0.79
C ASP A 21 14.29 -12.04 -1.03
N SER A 22 15.13 -12.22 0.00
CA SER A 22 16.57 -11.97 -0.05
C SER A 22 17.34 -12.86 -1.05
N GLU A 23 16.75 -13.96 -1.53
CA GLU A 23 17.39 -14.86 -2.49
C GLU A 23 17.16 -14.42 -3.94
N THR A 24 15.97 -13.88 -4.24
CA THR A 24 15.60 -13.47 -5.60
C THR A 24 15.66 -11.97 -5.83
N GLY A 25 15.60 -11.17 -4.76
CA GLY A 25 15.43 -9.72 -4.82
C GLY A 25 14.02 -9.29 -5.26
N GLU A 26 13.09 -10.23 -5.50
CA GLU A 26 11.70 -9.87 -5.79
C GLU A 26 11.05 -9.22 -4.58
N CYS A 27 10.31 -8.14 -4.80
CA CYS A 27 9.65 -7.42 -3.73
C CYS A 27 8.24 -6.93 -4.11
N ALA A 28 7.47 -6.61 -3.08
CA ALA A 28 6.25 -5.81 -3.17
C ALA A 28 6.35 -4.59 -2.26
N ILE A 29 5.70 -3.50 -2.69
CA ILE A 29 5.45 -2.32 -1.88
C ILE A 29 3.99 -2.43 -1.43
N ILE A 30 3.75 -2.26 -0.12
CA ILE A 30 2.41 -2.21 0.46
C ILE A 30 2.19 -0.81 1.00
N ASP A 31 1.13 -0.16 0.56
CA ASP A 31 0.71 1.20 0.91
C ASP A 31 1.83 2.22 0.67
N ALA A 32 1.97 2.71 -0.54
CA ALA A 32 3.00 3.70 -0.88
C ALA A 32 2.57 5.10 -0.43
N GLY A 33 2.75 5.40 0.88
CA GLY A 33 2.33 6.65 1.49
C GLY A 33 3.31 7.83 1.33
N CYS A 34 4.44 7.68 0.62
CA CYS A 34 5.46 8.71 0.49
C CYS A 34 4.94 9.96 -0.22
N TYR A 35 4.73 11.04 0.57
CA TYR A 35 4.13 12.29 0.12
C TYR A 35 5.19 13.33 -0.29
N TYR A 36 6.22 13.53 0.55
CA TYR A 36 7.28 14.50 0.28
C TYR A 36 8.35 13.93 -0.66
N ALA A 37 9.04 14.82 -1.39
CA ALA A 37 10.08 14.40 -2.35
C ALA A 37 11.20 13.60 -1.68
N ASP A 38 11.61 13.97 -0.48
CA ASP A 38 12.62 13.25 0.29
C ASP A 38 12.12 11.85 0.75
N GLU A 39 10.84 11.70 1.07
CA GLU A 39 10.23 10.39 1.35
C GLU A 39 10.22 9.50 0.10
N GLN A 40 9.91 10.08 -1.07
CA GLN A 40 9.96 9.39 -2.36
C GLN A 40 11.39 8.93 -2.69
N ASP A 41 12.37 9.78 -2.45
CA ASP A 41 13.79 9.46 -2.63
C ASP A 41 14.24 8.36 -1.65
N ILE A 42 13.78 8.39 -0.40
CA ILE A 42 14.07 7.35 0.60
C ILE A 42 13.52 5.99 0.17
N LEU A 43 12.25 5.94 -0.27
CA LEU A 43 11.62 4.70 -0.72
C LEU A 43 12.31 4.11 -1.95
N SER A 44 12.47 4.93 -3.00
CA SER A 44 13.10 4.50 -4.25
C SER A 44 14.59 4.19 -4.07
N GLY A 45 15.31 4.98 -3.29
CA GLY A 45 16.71 4.75 -2.93
C GLY A 45 16.90 3.39 -2.25
N TYR A 46 16.07 3.07 -1.24
CA TYR A 46 16.15 1.76 -0.59
C TYR A 46 15.99 0.59 -1.58
N ILE A 47 15.03 0.69 -2.49
CA ILE A 47 14.76 -0.36 -3.48
C ILE A 47 15.94 -0.50 -4.44
N ILE A 48 16.47 0.61 -4.95
CA ILE A 48 17.59 0.64 -5.90
C ILE A 48 18.88 0.15 -5.24
N ASP A 49 19.24 0.66 -4.07
CA ASP A 49 20.48 0.32 -3.36
C ASP A 49 20.55 -1.15 -2.94
N ASN A 50 19.39 -1.78 -2.70
CA ASN A 50 19.30 -3.20 -2.38
C ASN A 50 19.06 -4.09 -3.62
N ASN A 51 19.09 -3.53 -4.83
CA ASN A 51 18.87 -4.24 -6.10
C ASN A 51 17.55 -5.04 -6.11
N LEU A 52 16.48 -4.47 -5.53
CA LEU A 52 15.18 -5.12 -5.46
C LEU A 52 14.42 -4.96 -6.78
N LYS A 53 13.58 -5.95 -7.09
CA LYS A 53 12.72 -6.00 -8.28
C LYS A 53 11.28 -5.88 -7.84
N VAL A 54 10.70 -4.69 -7.99
CA VAL A 54 9.32 -4.44 -7.62
C VAL A 54 8.39 -5.22 -8.55
N LYS A 55 7.64 -6.16 -8.01
CA LYS A 55 6.63 -6.94 -8.74
C LYS A 55 5.22 -6.43 -8.53
N TYR A 56 4.95 -5.88 -7.36
CA TYR A 56 3.61 -5.44 -6.97
C TYR A 56 3.66 -4.13 -6.20
N LEU A 57 2.69 -3.27 -6.50
CA LEU A 57 2.27 -2.15 -5.68
C LEU A 57 0.88 -2.50 -5.15
N LEU A 58 0.79 -2.85 -3.87
CA LEU A 58 -0.41 -3.35 -3.21
C LEU A 58 -0.96 -2.28 -2.27
N ALA A 59 -2.23 -1.94 -2.41
CA ALA A 59 -2.93 -1.13 -1.42
C ALA A 59 -3.73 -2.02 -0.47
N THR A 60 -3.62 -1.78 0.85
CA THR A 60 -4.54 -2.38 1.81
C THR A 60 -5.92 -1.75 1.68
N HIS A 61 -5.98 -0.45 1.40
CA HIS A 61 -7.18 0.32 1.09
C HIS A 61 -6.80 1.65 0.41
N LEU A 62 -7.77 2.42 -0.06
CA LEU A 62 -7.50 3.59 -0.89
C LEU A 62 -7.77 4.94 -0.20
N HIS A 63 -7.62 5.04 1.14
CA HIS A 63 -7.52 6.35 1.78
C HIS A 63 -6.23 7.06 1.35
N LEU A 64 -6.30 8.39 1.26
CA LEU A 64 -5.29 9.21 0.57
C LEU A 64 -3.87 9.03 1.11
N ASP A 65 -3.70 8.87 2.42
CA ASP A 65 -2.40 8.76 3.08
C ASP A 65 -1.66 7.46 2.75
N HIS A 66 -2.37 6.39 2.38
CA HIS A 66 -1.80 5.13 1.93
C HIS A 66 -1.40 5.12 0.44
N ASN A 67 -1.76 6.18 -0.30
CA ASN A 67 -1.65 6.19 -1.77
C ASN A 67 -0.96 7.44 -2.35
N PHE A 68 -0.40 8.31 -1.52
CA PHE A 68 0.28 9.53 -2.00
C PHE A 68 1.45 9.25 -2.94
N GLY A 69 2.17 8.14 -2.74
CA GLY A 69 3.35 7.76 -3.50
C GLY A 69 3.09 6.85 -4.69
N ASP A 70 1.86 6.42 -4.94
CA ASP A 70 1.55 5.45 -6.00
C ASP A 70 2.05 5.90 -7.37
N ARG A 71 1.86 7.17 -7.71
CA ARG A 71 2.34 7.72 -8.98
C ARG A 71 3.86 7.73 -9.07
N HIS A 72 4.55 8.04 -7.97
CA HIS A 72 6.01 7.97 -7.92
C HIS A 72 6.50 6.54 -8.16
N VAL A 73 5.89 5.55 -7.51
CA VAL A 73 6.21 4.12 -7.69
C VAL A 73 5.95 3.68 -9.14
N TYR A 74 4.80 4.04 -9.70
CA TYR A 74 4.47 3.75 -11.08
C TYR A 74 5.50 4.34 -12.05
N ASN A 75 5.83 5.61 -11.91
CA ASN A 75 6.79 6.30 -12.79
C ASN A 75 8.21 5.74 -12.66
N THR A 76 8.61 5.33 -11.46
CA THR A 76 9.99 4.88 -11.18
C THR A 76 10.19 3.41 -11.53
N PHE A 77 9.22 2.55 -11.22
CA PHE A 77 9.37 1.09 -11.34
C PHE A 77 8.45 0.45 -12.40
N ASN A 78 7.57 1.24 -13.03
CA ASN A 78 6.59 0.77 -14.03
C ASN A 78 5.70 -0.38 -13.52
N VAL A 79 5.22 -0.25 -12.28
CA VAL A 79 4.33 -1.22 -11.62
C VAL A 79 3.02 -0.53 -11.28
N GLY A 80 1.91 -1.06 -11.78
CA GLY A 80 0.57 -0.52 -11.59
C GLY A 80 -0.02 -0.83 -10.22
N LEU A 81 -0.99 -0.01 -9.81
CA LEU A 81 -1.68 -0.14 -8.53
C LEU A 81 -2.60 -1.38 -8.51
N THR A 82 -2.45 -2.19 -7.48
CA THR A 82 -3.34 -3.31 -7.17
C THR A 82 -4.16 -2.98 -5.92
N ALA A 83 -5.47 -2.90 -6.06
CA ALA A 83 -6.39 -2.55 -4.98
C ALA A 83 -7.76 -3.24 -5.16
N HIS A 84 -8.57 -3.26 -4.10
CA HIS A 84 -9.94 -3.76 -4.20
C HIS A 84 -10.83 -2.75 -4.93
N PRO A 85 -11.66 -3.19 -5.90
CA PRO A 85 -12.47 -2.28 -6.72
C PRO A 85 -13.54 -1.51 -5.92
N ASP A 86 -13.97 -2.03 -4.77
CA ASP A 86 -14.97 -1.34 -3.93
C ASP A 86 -14.44 -0.02 -3.32
N ASP A 87 -13.12 0.19 -3.30
CA ASP A 87 -12.50 1.44 -2.87
C ASP A 87 -12.24 2.44 -4.01
N ALA A 88 -12.54 2.10 -5.27
CA ALA A 88 -12.22 2.97 -6.42
C ALA A 88 -12.76 4.41 -6.26
N PHE A 89 -13.93 4.57 -5.63
CA PHE A 89 -14.52 5.89 -5.36
C PHE A 89 -13.64 6.78 -4.46
N LEU A 90 -12.77 6.21 -3.64
CA LEU A 90 -11.82 6.95 -2.80
C LEU A 90 -10.75 7.62 -3.64
N LEU A 91 -10.27 6.97 -4.72
CA LEU A 91 -9.35 7.60 -5.68
C LEU A 91 -10.05 8.73 -6.44
N ASP A 92 -11.28 8.52 -6.89
CA ASP A 92 -12.07 9.52 -7.61
C ASP A 92 -12.29 10.78 -6.76
N ASN A 93 -12.42 10.62 -5.44
CA ASN A 93 -12.64 11.69 -4.47
C ASN A 93 -11.36 12.10 -3.70
N MET A 94 -10.18 11.67 -4.12
CA MET A 94 -8.92 11.92 -3.38
C MET A 94 -8.63 13.43 -3.23
N LYS A 95 -8.98 14.23 -4.23
CA LYS A 95 -8.79 15.70 -4.18
C LYS A 95 -9.67 16.34 -3.11
N GLU A 96 -10.92 15.90 -2.98
CA GLU A 96 -11.86 16.35 -1.96
C GLU A 96 -11.38 15.92 -0.57
N GLN A 97 -10.93 14.67 -0.41
CA GLN A 97 -10.35 14.18 0.84
C GLN A 97 -9.13 15.04 1.23
N ALA A 98 -8.18 15.27 0.32
CA ALA A 98 -7.02 16.11 0.59
C ALA A 98 -7.42 17.52 1.05
N SER A 99 -8.41 18.13 0.39
CA SER A 99 -8.92 19.45 0.74
C SER A 99 -9.51 19.48 2.17
N MET A 100 -10.22 18.43 2.60
CA MET A 100 -10.78 18.32 3.96
C MET A 100 -9.69 18.32 5.05
N PHE A 101 -8.52 17.78 4.75
CA PHE A 101 -7.37 17.75 5.65
C PHE A 101 -6.38 18.93 5.44
N GLY A 102 -6.69 19.86 4.53
CA GLY A 102 -5.80 20.98 4.21
C GLY A 102 -4.52 20.55 3.51
N ILE A 103 -4.53 19.41 2.82
CA ILE A 103 -3.39 18.84 2.10
C ILE A 103 -3.53 19.17 0.61
N GLN A 104 -2.43 19.59 0.00
CA GLN A 104 -2.34 19.78 -1.44
C GLN A 104 -1.80 18.50 -2.08
N LEU A 105 -2.58 17.86 -2.94
CA LEU A 105 -2.07 16.74 -3.73
C LEU A 105 -0.92 17.21 -4.62
N GLN A 106 0.21 16.51 -4.52
CA GLN A 106 1.40 16.77 -5.35
C GLN A 106 1.14 16.26 -6.78
N ASP A 107 0.63 15.04 -6.87
CA ASP A 107 0.32 14.36 -8.11
C ASP A 107 -1.14 13.85 -8.11
N PRO A 108 -1.79 13.75 -9.27
CA PRO A 108 -3.09 13.10 -9.35
C PRO A 108 -2.96 11.58 -9.07
N PRO A 109 -3.98 10.94 -8.49
CA PRO A 109 -3.95 9.49 -8.26
C PRO A 109 -3.80 8.73 -9.59
N ILE A 110 -3.27 7.51 -9.52
CA ILE A 110 -3.29 6.59 -10.65
C ILE A 110 -4.51 5.67 -10.54
N PRO A 111 -5.07 5.17 -11.66
CA PRO A 111 -6.17 4.23 -11.61
C PRO A 111 -5.72 2.88 -11.05
N ILE A 112 -6.68 2.08 -10.58
CA ILE A 112 -6.44 0.67 -10.27
C ILE A 112 -6.10 -0.05 -11.58
N ASP A 113 -4.93 -0.66 -11.65
CA ASP A 113 -4.47 -1.45 -12.80
C ASP A 113 -4.88 -2.92 -12.66
N HIS A 114 -4.82 -3.44 -11.44
CA HIS A 114 -5.22 -4.81 -11.10
C HIS A 114 -6.19 -4.83 -9.93
N ASN A 115 -7.36 -5.44 -10.13
CA ASN A 115 -8.30 -5.67 -9.04
C ASN A 115 -7.81 -6.83 -8.17
N VAL A 116 -7.82 -6.63 -6.85
CA VAL A 116 -7.60 -7.71 -5.88
C VAL A 116 -8.93 -8.15 -5.28
N HIS A 117 -9.06 -9.47 -5.09
CA HIS A 117 -10.23 -10.09 -4.49
C HIS A 117 -9.83 -11.07 -3.38
N GLU A 118 -10.82 -11.51 -2.62
CA GLU A 118 -10.65 -12.53 -1.57
C GLU A 118 -9.91 -13.77 -2.10
N ASN A 119 -8.87 -14.19 -1.37
CA ASN A 119 -7.99 -15.32 -1.66
C ASN A 119 -7.01 -15.16 -2.84
N ASP A 120 -6.90 -14.01 -3.46
CA ASP A 120 -5.84 -13.77 -4.42
C ASP A 120 -4.44 -13.95 -3.79
N ILE A 121 -3.50 -14.44 -4.59
CA ILE A 121 -2.15 -14.79 -4.14
C ILE A 121 -1.10 -13.99 -4.91
N PHE A 122 -0.27 -13.27 -4.18
CA PHE A 122 0.87 -12.50 -4.71
C PHE A 122 2.18 -13.19 -4.32
N LYS A 123 2.95 -13.67 -5.31
CA LYS A 123 4.20 -14.39 -5.07
C LYS A 123 5.41 -13.46 -5.11
N ILE A 124 6.22 -13.54 -4.06
CA ILE A 124 7.48 -12.81 -3.89
C ILE A 124 8.57 -13.85 -3.59
N GLY A 125 9.31 -14.25 -4.62
CA GLY A 125 10.23 -15.36 -4.54
C GLY A 125 9.52 -16.64 -4.06
N LYS A 126 9.95 -17.19 -2.93
CA LYS A 126 9.34 -18.38 -2.32
C LYS A 126 8.18 -18.09 -1.38
N TYR A 127 7.89 -16.82 -1.11
CA TYR A 127 6.81 -16.40 -0.22
C TYR A 127 5.53 -16.07 -0.96
N SER A 128 4.41 -16.20 -0.28
CA SER A 128 3.10 -15.89 -0.84
C SER A 128 2.31 -15.01 0.11
N LEU A 129 1.79 -13.90 -0.39
CA LEU A 129 0.80 -13.08 0.30
C LEU A 129 -0.59 -13.46 -0.17
N ARG A 130 -1.45 -13.88 0.74
CA ARG A 130 -2.87 -14.10 0.45
C ARG A 130 -3.65 -12.86 0.83
N ALA A 131 -4.48 -12.38 -0.08
CA ALA A 131 -5.45 -11.32 0.18
C ALA A 131 -6.63 -11.87 0.99
N ILE A 132 -6.99 -11.15 2.04
CA ILE A 132 -8.17 -11.41 2.88
C ILE A 132 -9.00 -10.13 2.85
N HIS A 133 -10.21 -10.20 2.29
CA HIS A 133 -11.11 -9.05 2.23
C HIS A 133 -11.81 -8.84 3.58
N VAL A 134 -11.64 -7.66 4.15
CA VAL A 134 -12.11 -7.32 5.51
C VAL A 134 -12.78 -5.94 5.52
N PRO A 135 -13.94 -5.80 4.87
CA PRO A 135 -14.63 -4.51 4.82
C PRO A 135 -14.99 -4.02 6.23
N GLY A 136 -14.91 -2.70 6.44
CA GLY A 136 -15.21 -2.07 7.73
C GLY A 136 -14.59 -0.68 7.85
N HIS A 137 -13.26 -0.56 7.82
CA HIS A 137 -12.59 0.75 7.76
C HIS A 137 -12.80 1.42 6.39
N SER A 138 -12.71 0.63 5.33
CA SER A 138 -13.21 0.95 3.99
C SER A 138 -13.90 -0.27 3.38
N PRO A 139 -14.75 -0.12 2.36
CA PRO A 139 -15.42 -1.24 1.70
C PRO A 139 -14.43 -2.23 1.07
N GLY A 140 -13.31 -1.74 0.55
CA GLY A 140 -12.28 -2.50 -0.14
C GLY A 140 -11.08 -2.88 0.72
N SER A 141 -11.16 -2.80 2.05
CA SER A 141 -10.03 -3.13 2.93
C SER A 141 -9.56 -4.57 2.75
N ILE A 142 -8.25 -4.73 2.54
CA ILE A 142 -7.55 -6.01 2.36
C ILE A 142 -6.47 -6.18 3.43
N ILE A 143 -6.40 -7.35 4.02
CA ILE A 143 -5.23 -7.82 4.78
C ILE A 143 -4.39 -8.73 3.88
N TYR A 144 -3.10 -8.43 3.73
CA TYR A 144 -2.15 -9.30 3.04
C TYR A 144 -1.45 -10.21 4.05
N TYR A 145 -1.73 -11.52 4.00
CA TYR A 145 -1.24 -12.50 4.95
C TYR A 145 -0.18 -13.42 4.36
N CYS A 146 1.02 -13.42 4.93
CA CYS A 146 2.09 -14.36 4.64
C CYS A 146 2.03 -15.53 5.64
N LYS A 147 1.57 -16.70 5.18
CA LYS A 147 1.40 -17.89 6.03
C LYS A 147 2.74 -18.46 6.50
N GLU A 148 3.73 -18.44 5.63
CA GLU A 148 5.06 -18.99 5.88
C GLU A 148 5.76 -18.33 7.06
N GLU A 149 5.59 -17.00 7.19
CA GLU A 149 6.20 -16.20 8.25
C GLU A 149 5.21 -15.82 9.36
N LYS A 150 3.91 -16.15 9.20
CA LYS A 150 2.80 -15.78 10.12
C LYS A 150 2.70 -14.27 10.34
N ILE A 151 2.83 -13.50 9.27
CA ILE A 151 2.80 -12.04 9.28
C ILE A 151 1.61 -11.57 8.47
N ALA A 152 0.97 -10.49 8.92
CA ALA A 152 -0.13 -9.84 8.23
C ALA A 152 0.12 -8.33 8.11
N PHE A 153 -0.19 -7.76 6.95
CA PHE A 153 -0.18 -6.32 6.68
C PHE A 153 -1.64 -5.90 6.55
N GLY A 154 -2.13 -5.18 7.52
CA GLY A 154 -3.57 -4.93 7.67
C GLY A 154 -4.01 -3.49 7.45
N GLY A 155 -3.09 -2.60 7.09
CA GLY A 155 -3.40 -1.17 7.00
C GLY A 155 -4.14 -0.72 8.26
N ASP A 156 -5.23 -0.01 8.05
CA ASP A 156 -6.04 0.57 9.12
C ASP A 156 -7.15 -0.35 9.66
N VAL A 157 -7.10 -1.65 9.37
CA VAL A 157 -8.08 -2.60 9.92
C VAL A 157 -7.80 -2.90 11.39
N LEU A 158 -6.53 -3.18 11.75
CA LEU A 158 -6.12 -3.55 13.10
C LEU A 158 -4.89 -2.78 13.54
N PHE A 159 -4.97 -2.19 14.73
CA PHE A 159 -3.86 -1.56 15.42
C PHE A 159 -3.53 -2.29 16.74
N ARG A 160 -2.37 -2.02 17.31
CA ARG A 160 -2.02 -2.56 18.64
C ARG A 160 -2.98 -2.04 19.72
N GLY A 161 -3.92 -2.89 20.13
CA GLY A 161 -4.91 -2.57 21.15
C GLY A 161 -6.12 -1.76 20.66
N SER A 162 -6.30 -1.61 19.33
CA SER A 162 -7.40 -0.88 18.73
C SER A 162 -7.75 -1.46 17.36
N ILE A 163 -8.83 -0.92 16.78
CA ILE A 163 -9.23 -1.17 15.38
C ILE A 163 -9.32 0.17 14.64
N GLY A 164 -9.30 0.12 13.32
CA GLY A 164 -9.57 1.28 12.47
C GLY A 164 -10.95 1.87 12.71
N ARG A 165 -11.06 3.18 12.48
CA ARG A 165 -12.36 3.87 12.54
C ARG A 165 -13.27 3.38 11.39
N THR A 166 -14.59 3.40 11.64
CA THR A 166 -15.60 2.96 10.67
C THR A 166 -16.63 4.06 10.37
N ASP A 167 -16.32 5.31 10.69
CA ASP A 167 -17.20 6.47 10.53
C ASP A 167 -16.84 7.34 9.30
N LEU A 168 -15.91 6.88 8.47
CA LEU A 168 -15.58 7.50 7.19
C LEU A 168 -16.56 7.03 6.08
N PRO A 169 -16.67 7.78 4.95
CA PRO A 169 -17.54 7.38 3.85
C PRO A 169 -17.23 5.95 3.36
N GLY A 170 -18.22 5.05 3.45
CA GLY A 170 -18.11 3.65 3.09
C GLY A 170 -17.69 2.70 4.21
N GLY A 171 -17.33 3.21 5.36
CA GLY A 171 -16.99 2.40 6.53
C GLY A 171 -18.20 1.93 7.35
#